data_9def89720118e91ac08ad936aebe4290
#
_entry.id   9def89720118e91ac08ad936aebe4290
#
_cell.length_a   1.000
_cell.length_b   1.000
_cell.length_c   1.000
_cell.angle_alpha   90.00
_cell.angle_beta   90.00
_cell.angle_gamma   90.00
#
_symmetry.space_group_name_H-M   'P 1'
#
loop_
_entity.id
_entity.type
_entity.pdbx_description
1 polymer ?
#
loop_
_entity_poly.entity_id
_entity_poly.type
_entity_poly.pdbx_seq_one_letter_code
_entity_poly.pdbx_strand_id
1 'polypeptide(L)'
;MKKTVLKNTLVLVAISLSAALLLSVVYAVTKNTIAEAEAKERMDSFYYVLPDAKDFADDGGDSIIKFNEENKGAEILSAYKGYDENGKAVGTVVSVISHNGYGGDITLSLGIDNSGVITGMKVTSMSETSGLGAECQNEEWAAQFKGLYNYPLSYNRQAIPEGDTIDALTGATITTKAVLEAVNAGLLYFVYVNPAYAEGVEAQ
;
A
#
# COMPACT_ATOMS: atom_id res chain seq x y z
N MET A 1 -32.04 45.53 -8.55
CA MET A 1 -31.73 44.11 -8.37
C MET A 1 -30.61 43.59 -9.27
N LYS A 2 -30.64 43.66 -10.63
CA LYS A 2 -29.60 43.09 -11.50
C LYS A 2 -28.18 43.65 -11.25
N LYS A 3 -28.00 44.95 -10.99
CA LYS A 3 -26.68 45.55 -10.73
C LYS A 3 -26.05 45.07 -9.40
N THR A 4 -26.85 44.86 -8.36
CA THR A 4 -26.39 44.39 -7.07
C THR A 4 -25.97 42.91 -7.13
N VAL A 5 -26.74 42.08 -7.85
CA VAL A 5 -26.40 40.69 -8.11
C VAL A 5 -25.06 40.58 -8.86
N LEU A 6 -24.91 41.36 -9.95
CA LEU A 6 -23.67 41.38 -10.74
C LEU A 6 -22.44 41.80 -9.90
N LYS A 7 -22.59 42.83 -9.07
CA LYS A 7 -21.53 43.28 -8.16
C LYS A 7 -21.12 42.19 -7.18
N ASN A 8 -22.09 41.54 -6.54
CA ASN A 8 -21.82 40.48 -5.56
C ASN A 8 -21.18 39.25 -6.23
N THR A 9 -21.61 38.91 -7.45
CA THR A 9 -20.98 37.81 -8.23
C THR A 9 -19.53 38.14 -8.57
N LEU A 10 -19.22 39.36 -9.02
CA LEU A 10 -17.85 39.78 -9.31
C LEU A 10 -16.96 39.77 -8.09
N VAL A 11 -17.45 40.18 -6.92
CA VAL A 11 -16.71 40.11 -5.66
C VAL A 11 -16.42 38.67 -5.30
N LEU A 12 -17.40 37.76 -5.41
CA LEU A 12 -17.22 36.35 -5.13
C LEU A 12 -16.18 35.69 -6.06
N VAL A 13 -16.28 35.98 -7.35
CA VAL A 13 -15.31 35.53 -8.35
C VAL A 13 -13.89 36.06 -8.04
N ALA A 14 -13.75 37.33 -7.66
CA ALA A 14 -12.45 37.89 -7.31
C ALA A 14 -11.82 37.20 -6.08
N ILE A 15 -12.63 36.93 -5.05
CA ILE A 15 -12.16 36.19 -3.84
C ILE A 15 -11.75 34.78 -4.21
N SER A 16 -12.57 34.06 -4.97
CA SER A 16 -12.27 32.68 -5.37
C SER A 16 -11.02 32.60 -6.25
N LEU A 17 -10.84 33.53 -7.19
CA LEU A 17 -9.65 33.63 -8.02
C LEU A 17 -8.39 33.90 -7.18
N SER A 18 -8.47 34.84 -6.24
CA SER A 18 -7.35 35.16 -5.36
C SER A 18 -6.95 33.96 -4.49
N ALA A 19 -7.92 33.26 -3.93
CA ALA A 19 -7.67 32.03 -3.13
C ALA A 19 -7.05 30.93 -3.99
N ALA A 20 -7.57 30.69 -5.18
CA ALA A 20 -7.03 29.68 -6.10
C ALA A 20 -5.59 30.01 -6.53
N LEU A 21 -5.29 31.28 -6.78
CA LEU A 21 -3.95 31.73 -7.16
C LEU A 21 -2.95 31.56 -6.02
N LEU A 22 -3.33 31.92 -4.79
CA LEU A 22 -2.49 31.71 -3.60
C LEU A 22 -2.21 30.21 -3.36
N LEU A 23 -3.22 29.37 -3.44
CA LEU A 23 -3.05 27.92 -3.31
C LEU A 23 -2.15 27.35 -4.40
N SER A 24 -2.29 27.80 -5.64
CA SER A 24 -1.44 27.39 -6.76
C SER A 24 0.03 27.75 -6.54
N VAL A 25 0.31 28.95 -6.02
CA VAL A 25 1.69 29.36 -5.69
C VAL A 25 2.27 28.51 -4.57
N VAL A 26 1.52 28.28 -3.49
CA VAL A 26 1.96 27.40 -2.39
C VAL A 26 2.26 25.99 -2.92
N TYR A 27 1.35 25.42 -3.70
CA TYR A 27 1.55 24.11 -4.30
C TYR A 27 2.80 24.06 -5.21
N ALA A 28 3.01 25.06 -6.04
CA ALA A 28 4.16 25.11 -6.94
C ALA A 28 5.50 25.14 -6.18
N VAL A 29 5.54 25.78 -5.01
CA VAL A 29 6.74 25.86 -4.16
C VAL A 29 6.95 24.55 -3.38
N THR A 30 5.88 23.93 -2.90
CA THR A 30 5.97 22.77 -1.99
C THR A 30 6.01 21.42 -2.71
N LYS A 31 5.54 21.34 -3.95
CA LYS A 31 5.38 20.07 -4.67
C LYS A 31 6.67 19.22 -4.76
N ASN A 32 7.83 19.86 -4.97
CA ASN A 32 9.11 19.12 -5.05
C ASN A 32 9.53 18.57 -3.69
N THR A 33 9.36 19.36 -2.63
CA THR A 33 9.67 18.94 -1.25
C THR A 33 8.74 17.81 -0.80
N ILE A 34 7.46 17.85 -1.21
CA ILE A 34 6.50 16.78 -0.96
C ILE A 34 6.95 15.50 -1.68
N ALA A 35 7.28 15.58 -2.97
CA ALA A 35 7.73 14.43 -3.75
C ALA A 35 9.02 13.79 -3.19
N GLU A 36 9.96 14.60 -2.72
CA GLU A 36 11.18 14.11 -2.07
C GLU A 36 10.87 13.42 -0.73
N ALA A 37 9.95 13.98 0.07
CA ALA A 37 9.53 13.40 1.34
C ALA A 37 8.81 12.06 1.12
N GLU A 38 7.90 11.98 0.15
CA GLU A 38 7.19 10.75 -0.23
C GLU A 38 8.15 9.67 -0.75
N ALA A 39 9.14 10.05 -1.58
CA ALA A 39 10.15 9.12 -2.07
C ALA A 39 10.99 8.56 -0.93
N LYS A 40 11.40 9.42 0.03
CA LYS A 40 12.14 9.00 1.21
C LYS A 40 11.31 8.07 2.09
N GLU A 41 10.07 8.44 2.40
CA GLU A 41 9.16 7.62 3.21
C GLU A 41 8.93 6.24 2.59
N ARG A 42 8.81 6.19 1.27
CA ARG A 42 8.70 4.92 0.53
C ARG A 42 9.96 4.06 0.72
N MET A 43 11.14 4.62 0.55
CA MET A 43 12.40 3.88 0.77
C MET A 43 12.54 3.44 2.23
N ASP A 44 12.21 4.29 3.18
CA ASP A 44 12.22 3.94 4.62
C ASP A 44 11.24 2.78 4.90
N SER A 45 10.09 2.75 4.23
CA SER A 45 9.14 1.64 4.34
C SER A 45 9.72 0.34 3.77
N PHE A 46 10.49 0.39 2.68
CA PHE A 46 11.12 -0.79 2.07
C PHE A 46 12.15 -1.43 3.00
N TYR A 47 13.03 -0.61 3.60
CA TYR A 47 13.98 -1.10 4.60
C TYR A 47 13.30 -1.64 5.86
N TYR A 48 12.14 -1.08 6.24
CA TYR A 48 11.35 -1.58 7.36
C TYR A 48 10.76 -2.98 7.09
N VAL A 49 10.18 -3.19 5.91
CA VAL A 49 9.49 -4.45 5.57
C VAL A 49 10.44 -5.55 5.08
N LEU A 50 11.63 -5.18 4.58
CA LEU A 50 12.67 -6.14 4.13
C LEU A 50 14.04 -5.73 4.71
N PRO A 51 14.28 -5.92 6.02
CA PRO A 51 15.45 -5.37 6.72
C PRO A 51 16.79 -5.97 6.28
N ASP A 52 16.78 -7.17 5.67
CA ASP A 52 17.98 -7.83 5.16
C ASP A 52 18.47 -7.20 3.84
N ALA A 53 17.66 -6.39 3.18
CA ALA A 53 18.03 -5.68 1.96
C ALA A 53 18.87 -4.44 2.29
N LYS A 54 19.87 -4.16 1.44
CA LYS A 54 20.71 -2.94 1.47
C LYS A 54 20.53 -2.10 0.22
N ASP A 55 20.01 -2.69 -0.85
CA ASP A 55 19.72 -2.00 -2.10
C ASP A 55 18.46 -2.58 -2.73
N PHE A 56 17.80 -1.78 -3.56
CA PHE A 56 16.56 -2.15 -4.23
C PHE A 56 16.62 -1.81 -5.72
N ALA A 57 16.25 -2.76 -6.56
CA ALA A 57 16.09 -2.56 -7.99
C ALA A 57 14.63 -2.73 -8.41
N ASP A 58 14.17 -1.88 -9.32
CA ASP A 58 12.82 -1.99 -9.89
C ASP A 58 12.65 -3.34 -10.61
N ASP A 59 11.63 -4.08 -10.25
CA ASP A 59 11.30 -5.42 -10.78
C ASP A 59 9.85 -5.50 -11.32
N GLY A 60 9.16 -4.35 -11.38
CA GLY A 60 7.73 -4.28 -11.71
C GLY A 60 7.42 -4.42 -13.19
N GLY A 61 7.88 -3.47 -13.98
CA GLY A 61 7.71 -3.45 -15.43
C GLY A 61 6.32 -3.84 -15.95
N ASP A 62 6.30 -4.56 -17.07
CA ASP A 62 5.07 -5.03 -17.74
C ASP A 62 4.29 -6.07 -16.92
N SER A 63 4.92 -6.75 -15.95
CA SER A 63 4.25 -7.76 -15.12
C SER A 63 3.18 -7.16 -14.23
N ILE A 64 3.40 -5.95 -13.69
CA ILE A 64 2.41 -5.23 -12.89
C ILE A 64 1.16 -4.91 -13.72
N ILE A 65 1.35 -4.39 -14.95
CA ILE A 65 0.25 -4.03 -15.82
C ILE A 65 -0.63 -5.24 -16.11
N LYS A 66 -0.01 -6.36 -16.51
CA LYS A 66 -0.74 -7.61 -16.80
C LYS A 66 -1.44 -8.17 -15.58
N PHE A 67 -0.76 -8.18 -14.44
CA PHE A 67 -1.34 -8.66 -13.18
C PHE A 67 -2.59 -7.86 -12.80
N ASN A 68 -2.52 -6.52 -12.84
CA ASN A 68 -3.65 -5.63 -12.50
C ASN A 68 -4.81 -5.74 -13.51
N GLU A 69 -4.55 -6.04 -14.78
CA GLU A 69 -5.59 -6.31 -15.78
C GLU A 69 -6.36 -7.62 -15.49
N GLU A 70 -5.65 -8.65 -15.03
CA GLU A 70 -6.20 -9.98 -14.77
C GLU A 70 -6.85 -10.08 -13.38
N ASN A 71 -6.37 -9.32 -12.39
CA ASN A 71 -6.81 -9.37 -11.00
C ASN A 71 -7.50 -8.06 -10.61
N LYS A 72 -8.83 -8.15 -10.41
CA LYS A 72 -9.65 -7.01 -9.98
C LYS A 72 -9.80 -7.03 -8.46
N GLY A 73 -9.20 -6.09 -7.80
CA GLY A 73 -9.21 -5.95 -6.35
C GLY A 73 -8.20 -4.86 -5.96
N ALA A 74 -7.30 -5.18 -5.05
CA ALA A 74 -6.16 -4.31 -4.77
C ALA A 74 -5.19 -4.30 -5.95
N GLU A 75 -4.59 -3.13 -6.23
CA GLU A 75 -3.69 -2.92 -7.35
C GLU A 75 -2.24 -2.89 -6.88
N ILE A 76 -1.34 -3.51 -7.64
CA ILE A 76 0.10 -3.38 -7.44
C ILE A 76 0.56 -2.05 -8.04
N LEU A 77 1.17 -1.20 -7.22
CA LEU A 77 1.70 0.10 -7.64
C LEU A 77 3.15 -0.01 -8.11
N SER A 78 3.96 -0.81 -7.40
CA SER A 78 5.37 -1.01 -7.73
C SER A 78 5.88 -2.30 -7.08
N ALA A 79 6.91 -2.89 -7.65
CA ALA A 79 7.64 -4.02 -7.10
C ALA A 79 9.13 -3.78 -7.22
N TYR A 80 9.88 -4.11 -6.15
CA TYR A 80 11.33 -3.94 -6.09
C TYR A 80 11.98 -5.19 -5.54
N LYS A 81 13.02 -5.64 -6.20
CA LYS A 81 13.87 -6.73 -5.71
C LYS A 81 14.91 -6.17 -4.75
N GLY A 82 14.96 -6.74 -3.54
CA GLY A 82 15.93 -6.36 -2.51
C GLY A 82 17.18 -7.21 -2.58
N TYR A 83 18.34 -6.58 -2.38
CA TYR A 83 19.67 -7.20 -2.43
C TYR A 83 20.43 -6.93 -1.13
N ASP A 84 21.22 -7.91 -0.67
CA ASP A 84 22.13 -7.77 0.47
C ASP A 84 23.42 -7.04 0.07
N GLU A 85 24.34 -6.88 1.03
CA GLU A 85 25.65 -6.25 0.82
C GLU A 85 26.54 -6.96 -0.22
N ASN A 86 26.26 -8.21 -0.52
CA ASN A 86 26.99 -9.03 -1.50
C ASN A 86 26.32 -9.04 -2.88
N GLY A 87 25.22 -8.30 -3.05
CA GLY A 87 24.43 -8.28 -4.28
C GLY A 87 23.58 -9.53 -4.49
N LYS A 88 23.34 -10.33 -3.44
CA LYS A 88 22.45 -11.48 -3.50
C LYS A 88 21.02 -11.04 -3.21
N ALA A 89 20.07 -11.47 -4.04
CA ALA A 89 18.65 -11.20 -3.82
C ALA A 89 18.17 -11.85 -2.51
N VAL A 90 17.51 -11.06 -1.65
CA VAL A 90 16.99 -11.50 -0.34
C VAL A 90 15.46 -11.53 -0.29
N GLY A 91 14.79 -10.89 -1.24
CA GLY A 91 13.33 -10.87 -1.30
C GLY A 91 12.81 -9.83 -2.26
N THR A 92 11.52 -9.59 -2.19
CA THR A 92 10.81 -8.60 -3.00
C THR A 92 9.97 -7.71 -2.08
N VAL A 93 9.94 -6.41 -2.35
CA VAL A 93 9.00 -5.46 -1.74
C VAL A 93 7.95 -5.10 -2.78
N VAL A 94 6.69 -5.23 -2.40
CA VAL A 94 5.55 -4.87 -3.26
C VAL A 94 4.78 -3.74 -2.59
N SER A 95 4.56 -2.64 -3.32
CA SER A 95 3.64 -1.58 -2.90
C SER A 95 2.25 -1.85 -3.49
N VAL A 96 1.25 -1.89 -2.64
CA VAL A 96 -0.12 -2.29 -3.01
C VAL A 96 -1.10 -1.24 -2.52
N ILE A 97 -2.13 -0.97 -3.31
CA ILE A 97 -3.27 -0.12 -2.93
C ILE A 97 -4.57 -0.93 -2.96
N SER A 98 -5.35 -0.84 -1.88
CA SER A 98 -6.76 -1.27 -1.87
C SER A 98 -7.66 -0.03 -1.83
N HIS A 99 -8.68 -0.02 -2.69
CA HIS A 99 -9.67 1.06 -2.78
C HIS A 99 -10.90 0.82 -1.88
N ASN A 100 -10.86 -0.25 -1.07
CA ASN A 100 -11.99 -0.73 -0.26
C ASN A 100 -11.89 -0.37 1.22
N GLY A 101 -11.03 0.60 1.61
CA GLY A 101 -10.99 1.13 2.97
C GLY A 101 -12.26 1.90 3.32
N TYR A 102 -12.53 2.06 4.63
CA TYR A 102 -13.70 2.81 5.10
C TYR A 102 -13.58 4.31 4.77
N GLY A 103 -12.40 4.89 4.93
CA GLY A 103 -12.09 6.28 4.63
C GLY A 103 -11.58 6.51 3.20
N GLY A 104 -11.48 5.46 2.39
CA GLY A 104 -10.95 5.48 1.02
C GLY A 104 -9.74 4.57 0.83
N ASP A 105 -8.81 5.01 0.02
CA ASP A 105 -7.64 4.22 -0.36
C ASP A 105 -6.72 3.92 0.84
N ILE A 106 -6.23 2.67 0.88
CA ILE A 106 -5.19 2.23 1.80
C ILE A 106 -4.02 1.72 0.97
N THR A 107 -2.85 2.35 1.13
CA THR A 107 -1.61 1.92 0.47
C THR A 107 -0.68 1.32 1.51
N LEU A 108 -0.06 0.20 1.18
CA LEU A 108 0.91 -0.47 2.04
C LEU A 108 2.13 -0.97 1.25
N SER A 109 3.24 -1.15 1.96
CA SER A 109 4.41 -1.88 1.50
C SER A 109 4.44 -3.25 2.16
N LEU A 110 4.65 -4.30 1.37
CA LEU A 110 4.75 -5.68 1.80
C LEU A 110 6.12 -6.24 1.43
N GLY A 111 6.90 -6.67 2.41
CA GLY A 111 8.15 -7.38 2.20
C GLY A 111 7.91 -8.88 2.18
N ILE A 112 8.46 -9.59 1.19
CA ILE A 112 8.34 -11.04 1.01
C ILE A 112 9.74 -11.58 0.74
N ASP A 113 10.19 -12.56 1.49
CA ASP A 113 11.48 -13.20 1.24
C ASP A 113 11.44 -14.15 0.03
N ASN A 114 12.58 -14.71 -0.33
CA ASN A 114 12.68 -15.65 -1.46
C ASN A 114 11.92 -16.98 -1.24
N SER A 115 11.48 -17.24 -0.01
CA SER A 115 10.67 -18.43 0.36
C SER A 115 9.16 -18.11 0.37
N GLY A 116 8.76 -16.91 -0.04
CA GLY A 116 7.37 -16.48 -0.05
C GLY A 116 6.80 -16.07 1.32
N VAL A 117 7.65 -15.99 2.34
CA VAL A 117 7.26 -15.62 3.70
C VAL A 117 7.24 -14.10 3.84
N ILE A 118 6.18 -13.55 4.43
CA ILE A 118 6.09 -12.12 4.74
C ILE A 118 7.13 -11.75 5.79
N THR A 119 8.05 -10.86 5.45
CA THR A 119 9.07 -10.32 6.37
C THR A 119 8.59 -9.13 7.15
N GLY A 120 7.62 -8.38 6.60
CA GLY A 120 6.99 -7.24 7.24
C GLY A 120 5.92 -6.60 6.38
N MET A 121 5.04 -5.83 7.02
CA MET A 121 4.01 -5.02 6.37
C MET A 121 4.00 -3.64 7.01
N LYS A 122 3.84 -2.59 6.19
CA LYS A 122 3.71 -1.21 6.66
C LYS A 122 2.69 -0.45 5.82
N VAL A 123 1.67 0.09 6.46
CA VAL A 123 0.73 1.03 5.82
C VAL A 123 1.44 2.37 5.61
N THR A 124 1.53 2.82 4.36
CA THR A 124 2.24 4.04 3.96
C THR A 124 1.29 5.21 3.72
N SER A 125 0.03 4.94 3.36
CA SER A 125 -0.99 5.98 3.20
C SER A 125 -2.38 5.45 3.51
N MET A 126 -3.18 6.25 4.19
CA MET A 126 -4.60 5.96 4.47
C MET A 126 -5.35 7.22 4.90
N SER A 127 -6.68 7.15 4.89
CA SER A 127 -7.59 8.20 5.41
C SER A 127 -8.62 7.63 6.39
N GLU A 128 -8.22 6.64 7.18
CA GLU A 128 -9.08 5.93 8.11
C GLU A 128 -9.37 6.74 9.39
N THR A 129 -10.44 6.39 10.09
CA THR A 129 -10.83 7.05 11.35
C THR A 129 -9.84 6.75 12.46
N SER A 130 -9.33 7.82 13.11
CA SER A 130 -8.41 7.72 14.26
C SER A 130 -9.05 6.92 15.41
N GLY A 131 -8.27 6.03 16.03
CA GLY A 131 -8.70 5.14 17.12
C GLY A 131 -9.57 3.96 16.66
N LEU A 132 -9.79 3.79 15.36
CA LEU A 132 -10.50 2.67 14.73
C LEU A 132 -9.68 2.09 13.58
N GLY A 133 -10.02 2.43 12.33
CA GLY A 133 -9.30 1.95 11.14
C GLY A 133 -7.84 2.39 11.10
N ALA A 134 -7.52 3.58 11.63
CA ALA A 134 -6.15 4.08 11.70
C ALA A 134 -5.20 3.18 12.51
N GLU A 135 -5.72 2.30 13.36
CA GLU A 135 -4.93 1.30 14.09
C GLU A 135 -4.27 0.26 13.16
N CYS A 136 -4.62 0.23 11.87
CA CYS A 136 -3.90 -0.59 10.87
C CYS A 136 -2.44 -0.16 10.68
N GLN A 137 -2.05 1.07 11.07
CA GLN A 137 -0.67 1.55 11.10
C GLN A 137 0.09 1.15 12.37
N ASN A 138 -0.60 0.62 13.39
CA ASN A 138 0.04 0.22 14.63
C ASN A 138 0.99 -0.96 14.37
N GLU A 139 2.25 -0.80 14.81
CA GLU A 139 3.30 -1.81 14.58
C GLU A 139 2.97 -3.15 15.23
N GLU A 140 2.31 -3.16 16.40
CA GLU A 140 1.91 -4.39 17.08
C GLU A 140 0.87 -5.16 16.24
N TRP A 141 -0.12 -4.46 15.67
CA TRP A 141 -1.10 -5.08 14.79
C TRP A 141 -0.47 -5.53 13.46
N ALA A 142 0.36 -4.70 12.85
CA ALA A 142 1.06 -5.02 11.61
C ALA A 142 2.03 -6.20 11.76
N ALA A 143 2.61 -6.40 12.95
CA ALA A 143 3.53 -7.50 13.23
C ALA A 143 2.88 -8.89 13.09
N GLN A 144 1.54 -8.99 13.15
CA GLN A 144 0.83 -10.26 12.94
C GLN A 144 1.04 -10.85 11.55
N PHE A 145 1.34 -10.02 10.56
CA PHE A 145 1.58 -10.49 9.19
C PHE A 145 2.97 -11.13 9.01
N LYS A 146 3.91 -10.80 9.89
CA LYS A 146 5.27 -11.32 9.79
C LYS A 146 5.32 -12.83 10.05
N GLY A 147 5.96 -13.55 9.13
CA GLY A 147 6.09 -15.00 9.18
C GLY A 147 4.93 -15.77 8.55
N LEU A 148 3.88 -15.07 8.07
CA LEU A 148 2.77 -15.71 7.36
C LEU A 148 3.16 -15.95 5.89
N TYR A 149 2.63 -17.03 5.30
CA TYR A 149 2.89 -17.42 3.92
C TYR A 149 1.74 -18.18 3.25
N ASN A 150 0.78 -18.69 4.02
CA ASN A 150 -0.33 -19.49 3.48
C ASN A 150 -1.42 -18.58 2.91
N TYR A 151 -1.35 -18.37 1.60
CA TYR A 151 -2.37 -17.65 0.85
C TYR A 151 -3.63 -18.52 0.66
N PRO A 152 -4.85 -17.94 0.73
CA PRO A 152 -5.15 -16.56 1.11
C PRO A 152 -5.19 -16.34 2.63
N LEU A 153 -4.66 -15.19 3.07
CA LEU A 153 -4.79 -14.77 4.46
C LEU A 153 -6.23 -14.34 4.75
N SER A 154 -6.69 -14.63 5.96
CA SER A 154 -8.02 -14.26 6.44
C SER A 154 -7.96 -13.65 7.86
N TYR A 155 -9.09 -13.25 8.42
CA TYR A 155 -9.18 -12.82 9.81
C TYR A 155 -10.07 -13.77 10.62
N ASN A 156 -9.90 -13.80 11.94
CA ASN A 156 -10.46 -14.77 12.88
C ASN A 156 -11.99 -15.00 12.81
N ARG A 157 -12.77 -14.07 12.23
CA ARG A 157 -14.22 -14.23 12.01
C ARG A 157 -14.58 -14.84 10.66
N GLN A 158 -13.62 -15.04 9.79
CA GLN A 158 -13.80 -15.52 8.42
C GLN A 158 -12.70 -16.53 8.03
N ALA A 159 -12.22 -17.29 9.02
CA ALA A 159 -11.13 -18.25 8.84
C ALA A 159 -11.37 -19.18 7.65
N ILE A 160 -10.34 -19.33 6.82
CA ILE A 160 -10.30 -20.27 5.71
C ILE A 160 -9.44 -21.45 6.16
N PRO A 161 -9.89 -22.70 5.96
CA PRO A 161 -9.22 -23.88 6.53
C PRO A 161 -7.74 -24.06 6.15
N GLU A 162 -7.33 -23.51 5.00
CA GLU A 162 -5.97 -23.69 4.45
C GLU A 162 -5.13 -22.39 4.47
N GLY A 163 -5.68 -21.28 5.00
CA GLY A 163 -5.01 -19.98 5.02
C GLY A 163 -4.57 -19.55 6.43
N ASP A 164 -3.57 -18.70 6.49
CA ASP A 164 -3.18 -18.04 7.72
C ASP A 164 -4.23 -17.01 8.17
N THR A 165 -4.34 -16.78 9.48
CA THR A 165 -5.32 -15.86 10.05
C THR A 165 -4.66 -14.80 10.91
N ILE A 166 -5.25 -13.60 10.90
CA ILE A 166 -4.89 -12.49 11.78
C ILE A 166 -6.08 -12.08 12.64
N ASP A 167 -5.83 -11.33 13.70
CA ASP A 167 -6.86 -10.69 14.49
C ASP A 167 -7.36 -9.41 13.82
N ALA A 168 -8.67 -9.31 13.64
CA ALA A 168 -9.28 -8.13 13.06
C ALA A 168 -9.15 -6.91 14.00
N LEU A 169 -9.07 -5.72 13.40
CA LEU A 169 -9.18 -4.46 14.12
C LEU A 169 -10.58 -4.35 14.75
N THR A 170 -10.63 -4.14 16.07
CA THR A 170 -11.90 -3.99 16.79
C THR A 170 -12.66 -2.77 16.29
N GLY A 171 -13.90 -2.99 15.83
CA GLY A 171 -14.74 -1.92 15.30
C GLY A 171 -14.37 -1.43 13.88
N ALA A 172 -13.35 -1.99 13.22
CA ALA A 172 -12.89 -1.57 11.90
C ALA A 172 -12.75 -2.75 10.91
N THR A 173 -13.79 -3.54 10.78
CA THR A 173 -13.80 -4.73 9.90
C THR A 173 -13.60 -4.39 8.42
N ILE A 174 -14.10 -3.23 7.95
CA ILE A 174 -13.93 -2.79 6.56
C ILE A 174 -12.44 -2.54 6.30
N THR A 175 -11.78 -1.79 7.17
CA THR A 175 -10.34 -1.52 7.10
C THR A 175 -9.53 -2.82 7.16
N THR A 176 -9.87 -3.73 8.07
CA THR A 176 -9.22 -5.05 8.16
C THR A 176 -9.29 -5.82 6.83
N LYS A 177 -10.47 -5.84 6.20
CA LYS A 177 -10.67 -6.49 4.90
C LYS A 177 -9.85 -5.83 3.79
N ALA A 178 -9.80 -4.50 3.75
CA ALA A 178 -9.05 -3.76 2.76
C ALA A 178 -7.53 -4.01 2.87
N VAL A 179 -7.00 -4.05 4.10
CA VAL A 179 -5.59 -4.41 4.33
C VAL A 179 -5.32 -5.85 3.92
N LEU A 180 -6.18 -6.80 4.29
CA LEU A 180 -6.05 -8.20 3.87
C LEU A 180 -6.11 -8.37 2.35
N GLU A 181 -7.01 -7.64 1.68
CA GLU A 181 -7.09 -7.63 0.22
C GLU A 181 -5.76 -7.18 -0.40
N ALA A 182 -5.17 -6.10 0.11
CA ALA A 182 -3.89 -5.61 -0.37
C ALA A 182 -2.74 -6.59 -0.08
N VAL A 183 -2.67 -7.18 1.11
CA VAL A 183 -1.65 -8.18 1.45
C VAL A 183 -1.79 -9.43 0.58
N ASN A 184 -3.01 -9.92 0.39
CA ASN A 184 -3.28 -11.08 -0.47
C ASN A 184 -2.92 -10.80 -1.93
N ALA A 185 -3.21 -9.59 -2.45
CA ALA A 185 -2.80 -9.20 -3.80
C ALA A 185 -1.27 -9.18 -3.94
N GLY A 186 -0.55 -8.69 -2.92
CA GLY A 186 0.91 -8.69 -2.90
C GLY A 186 1.52 -10.10 -2.91
N LEU A 187 0.97 -11.02 -2.12
CA LEU A 187 1.38 -12.44 -2.13
C LEU A 187 1.09 -13.10 -3.47
N LEU A 188 -0.10 -12.87 -4.03
CA LEU A 188 -0.49 -13.40 -5.34
C LEU A 188 0.42 -12.87 -6.45
N TYR A 189 0.77 -11.59 -6.41
CA TYR A 189 1.73 -11.00 -7.35
C TYR A 189 3.12 -11.65 -7.22
N PHE A 190 3.60 -11.88 -5.99
CA PHE A 190 4.87 -12.57 -5.77
C PHE A 190 4.89 -13.96 -6.42
N VAL A 191 3.82 -14.74 -6.26
CA VAL A 191 3.67 -16.06 -6.90
C VAL A 191 3.61 -15.91 -8.42
N TYR A 192 2.89 -14.91 -8.93
CA TYR A 192 2.76 -14.64 -10.37
C TYR A 192 4.10 -14.37 -11.05
N VAL A 193 4.99 -13.62 -10.40
CA VAL A 193 6.33 -13.31 -10.97
C VAL A 193 7.39 -14.36 -10.63
N ASN A 194 7.11 -15.29 -9.72
CA ASN A 194 8.00 -16.39 -9.32
C ASN A 194 7.32 -17.75 -9.50
N PRO A 195 7.04 -18.20 -10.75
CA PRO A 195 6.29 -19.43 -11.00
C PRO A 195 6.95 -20.70 -10.45
N ALA A 196 8.28 -20.72 -10.32
CA ALA A 196 9.00 -21.83 -9.68
C ALA A 196 8.63 -22.01 -8.18
N TYR A 197 8.19 -20.94 -7.51
CA TYR A 197 7.66 -21.02 -6.14
C TYR A 197 6.31 -21.74 -6.11
N ALA A 198 5.43 -21.47 -7.07
CA ALA A 198 4.12 -22.14 -7.15
C ALA A 198 4.24 -23.67 -7.31
N GLU A 199 5.19 -24.15 -8.11
CA GLU A 199 5.45 -25.57 -8.32
C GLU A 199 5.99 -26.25 -7.04
N GLY A 200 6.71 -25.52 -6.17
CA GLY A 200 7.24 -26.04 -4.90
C GLY A 200 6.21 -26.16 -3.79
N VAL A 201 5.14 -25.35 -3.82
CA VAL A 201 4.06 -25.38 -2.81
C VAL A 201 3.08 -26.55 -3.07
N GLU A 202 2.86 -26.95 -4.33
CA GLU A 202 2.04 -28.12 -4.67
C GLU A 202 2.72 -29.46 -4.35
N ALA A 203 4.03 -29.47 -4.03
CA ALA A 203 4.83 -30.68 -3.81
C ALA A 203 5.07 -31.01 -2.32
N GLN A 204 4.50 -30.26 -1.37
CA GLN A 204 4.56 -30.50 0.07
C GLN A 204 3.17 -30.81 0.63
#